data_a65eb34b09858ff046b421bb23cbb7a3
#
_entry.id   a65eb34b09858ff046b421bb23cbb7a3
#
_cell.length_a   1.000
_cell.length_b   1.000
_cell.length_c   1.000
_cell.angle_alpha   90.00
_cell.angle_beta   90.00
_cell.angle_gamma   90.00
#
_symmetry.space_group_name_H-M   'P 1'
#
loop_
_entity.id
_entity.type
_entity.pdbx_description
1 polymer ?
#
loop_
_entity_poly.entity_id
_entity_poly.type
_entity_poly.pdbx_seq_one_letter_code
_entity_poly.pdbx_strand_id
1 'polypeptide(L)'
;GSEMCIRDRNGAQKVYAVDVGYGQLDWKLRGDPRVVCMERTNARYLTHEQIPQELDFASVDVSFISLGLILPALDGLLSPEGEAVCLVKPQFEAGREKVGKKGVVRDPAVHLEVLEAFLRHAKENHFTVLGITYSPIRGPEGNIEYLGYLRHGQGTPGDFSLPEIVEASHSQLKD
;
A
#
# COMPACT_ATOMS: atom_id res chain seq x y z
N GLY A 1 12.91 -1.28 6.95
CA GLY A 1 13.72 -2.51 6.90
C GLY A 1 13.06 -3.73 7.52
N SER A 2 12.12 -3.54 8.46
CA SER A 2 11.50 -4.64 9.19
C SER A 2 10.52 -5.49 8.38
N GLU A 3 9.77 -4.92 7.48
CA GLU A 3 8.74 -5.65 6.72
C GLU A 3 9.30 -6.69 5.76
N MET A 4 10.39 -6.37 5.10
CA MET A 4 11.04 -7.31 4.19
C MET A 4 11.67 -8.49 4.92
N CYS A 5 12.28 -8.25 6.09
CA CYS A 5 12.78 -9.33 6.95
C CYS A 5 11.67 -10.28 7.40
N ILE A 6 10.45 -9.75 7.62
CA ILE A 6 9.30 -10.57 8.00
C ILE A 6 8.85 -11.47 6.85
N ARG A 7 8.79 -10.96 5.63
CA ARG A 7 8.40 -11.75 4.45
C ARG A 7 9.38 -12.88 4.17
N ASP A 8 10.65 -12.58 4.23
CA ASP A 8 11.71 -13.54 4.00
C ASP A 8 11.67 -14.68 5.04
N ARG A 9 11.46 -14.35 6.30
CA ARG A 9 11.31 -15.34 7.38
C ARG A 9 10.03 -16.18 7.26
N ASN A 10 9.04 -15.73 6.50
CA ASN A 10 7.78 -16.45 6.28
C ASN A 10 7.78 -17.27 4.97
N GLY A 11 8.93 -17.55 4.39
CA GLY A 11 9.09 -18.54 3.33
C GLY A 11 8.91 -18.02 1.91
N ALA A 12 9.06 -16.73 1.66
CA ALA A 12 9.08 -16.21 0.30
C ALA A 12 10.25 -16.80 -0.50
N GLN A 13 9.98 -17.32 -1.68
CA GLN A 13 11.01 -17.88 -2.57
C GLN A 13 11.83 -16.80 -3.26
N LYS A 14 11.20 -15.69 -3.61
CA LYS A 14 11.82 -14.53 -4.24
C LYS A 14 11.11 -13.26 -3.87
N VAL A 15 11.86 -12.21 -3.59
CA VAL A 15 11.33 -10.89 -3.21
C VAL A 15 11.98 -9.81 -4.06
N TYR A 16 11.16 -9.02 -4.72
CA TYR A 16 11.60 -7.80 -5.39
C TYR A 16 11.42 -6.62 -4.44
N ALA A 17 12.53 -6.03 -4.04
CA ALA A 17 12.56 -4.89 -3.13
C ALA A 17 12.69 -3.59 -3.93
N VAL A 18 11.57 -2.96 -4.18
CA VAL A 18 11.49 -1.75 -5.01
C VAL A 18 11.47 -0.50 -4.13
N ASP A 19 12.39 0.42 -4.37
CA ASP A 19 12.48 1.70 -3.68
C ASP A 19 12.91 2.81 -4.65
N VAL A 20 12.31 3.99 -4.54
CA VAL A 20 12.75 5.18 -5.26
C VAL A 20 14.06 5.75 -4.69
N GLY A 21 14.35 5.47 -3.43
CA GLY A 21 15.56 5.88 -2.73
C GLY A 21 16.76 4.97 -3.00
N TYR A 22 17.82 5.22 -2.26
CA TYR A 22 19.07 4.47 -2.32
C TYR A 22 19.59 4.21 -0.90
N GLY A 23 20.15 3.02 -0.67
CA GLY A 23 20.76 2.68 0.60
C GLY A 23 19.80 2.41 1.75
N GLN A 24 18.50 2.30 1.48
CA GLN A 24 17.46 2.10 2.50
C GLN A 24 17.33 0.63 2.91
N LEU A 25 17.66 -0.29 2.03
CA LEU A 25 17.54 -1.73 2.29
C LEU A 25 18.66 -2.20 3.22
N ASP A 26 18.28 -2.95 4.25
CA ASP A 26 19.23 -3.57 5.18
C ASP A 26 20.26 -4.42 4.42
N TRP A 27 21.53 -4.29 4.79
CA TRP A 27 22.65 -4.99 4.14
C TRP A 27 22.50 -6.51 4.14
N LYS A 28 21.86 -7.07 5.17
CA LYS A 28 21.58 -8.53 5.25
C LYS A 28 20.61 -8.98 4.16
N LEU A 29 19.65 -8.12 3.81
CA LEU A 29 18.71 -8.41 2.74
C LEU A 29 19.34 -8.23 1.37
N ARG A 30 20.26 -7.28 1.22
CA ARG A 30 21.02 -7.11 -0.03
C ARG A 30 21.85 -8.33 -0.38
N GLY A 31 22.39 -9.02 0.61
CA GLY A 31 23.20 -10.23 0.45
C GLY A 31 22.39 -11.51 0.30
N ASP A 32 21.07 -11.46 0.49
CA ASP A 32 20.21 -12.64 0.35
C ASP A 32 19.93 -12.92 -1.13
N PRO A 33 20.29 -14.14 -1.66
CA PRO A 33 20.09 -14.47 -3.07
C PRO A 33 18.62 -14.50 -3.50
N ARG A 34 17.68 -14.53 -2.55
CA ARG A 34 16.23 -14.48 -2.83
C ARG A 34 15.74 -13.05 -3.04
N VAL A 35 16.52 -12.05 -2.66
CA VAL A 35 16.13 -10.63 -2.73
C VAL A 35 16.76 -9.97 -3.92
N VAL A 36 15.92 -9.43 -4.81
CA VAL A 36 16.32 -8.56 -5.90
C VAL A 36 16.14 -7.12 -5.46
N CYS A 37 17.24 -6.44 -5.24
CA CYS A 37 17.23 -5.03 -4.83
C CYS A 37 17.06 -4.13 -6.04
N MET A 38 15.97 -3.36 -6.08
CA MET A 38 15.61 -2.44 -7.16
C MET A 38 15.51 -1.02 -6.60
N GLU A 39 16.65 -0.42 -6.32
CA GLU A 39 16.74 0.96 -5.85
C GLU A 39 16.67 1.96 -7.01
N ARG A 40 16.40 3.23 -6.70
CA ARG A 40 16.19 4.31 -7.67
C ARG A 40 15.16 3.92 -8.75
N THR A 41 14.17 3.13 -8.33
CA THR A 41 13.17 2.58 -9.23
C THR A 41 11.80 3.08 -8.78
N ASN A 42 11.06 3.70 -9.71
CA ASN A 42 9.71 4.15 -9.47
C ASN A 42 8.72 3.00 -9.77
N ALA A 43 8.05 2.49 -8.75
CA ALA A 43 7.11 1.37 -8.87
C ALA A 43 5.98 1.65 -9.88
N ARG A 44 5.62 2.91 -10.11
CA ARG A 44 4.61 3.31 -11.10
C ARG A 44 4.90 2.80 -12.52
N TYR A 45 6.17 2.66 -12.88
CA TYR A 45 6.60 2.30 -14.22
C TYR A 45 7.09 0.86 -14.36
N LEU A 46 6.91 0.04 -13.33
CA LEU A 46 7.32 -1.36 -13.37
C LEU A 46 6.46 -2.18 -14.32
N THR A 47 7.14 -3.02 -15.08
CA THR A 47 6.54 -3.99 -15.99
C THR A 47 7.25 -5.33 -15.88
N HIS A 48 6.80 -6.33 -16.64
CA HIS A 48 7.49 -7.63 -16.75
C HIS A 48 8.87 -7.55 -17.40
N GLU A 49 9.27 -6.41 -17.96
CA GLU A 49 10.65 -6.19 -18.40
C GLU A 49 11.62 -6.16 -17.22
N GLN A 50 11.22 -5.54 -16.10
CA GLN A 50 12.02 -5.47 -14.88
C GLN A 50 11.74 -6.65 -13.93
N ILE A 51 10.51 -7.12 -13.88
CA ILE A 51 10.05 -8.23 -13.04
C ILE A 51 9.47 -9.30 -13.95
N PRO A 52 10.29 -10.25 -14.45
CA PRO A 52 9.84 -11.24 -15.43
C PRO A 52 8.79 -12.23 -14.93
N GLN A 53 8.79 -12.52 -13.65
CA GLN A 53 7.83 -13.44 -13.03
C GLN A 53 6.52 -12.73 -12.68
N GLU A 54 5.42 -13.46 -12.75
CA GLU A 54 4.17 -13.03 -12.12
C GLU A 54 4.34 -13.04 -10.60
N LEU A 55 3.82 -12.02 -9.95
CA LEU A 55 3.89 -11.88 -8.49
C LEU A 55 2.65 -12.51 -7.85
N ASP A 56 2.86 -13.27 -6.78
CA ASP A 56 1.76 -13.85 -5.99
C ASP A 56 1.25 -12.88 -4.92
N PHE A 57 2.12 -12.00 -4.47
CA PHE A 57 1.81 -11.06 -3.41
C PHE A 57 2.63 -9.77 -3.53
N ALA A 58 1.97 -8.65 -3.25
CA ALA A 58 2.64 -7.36 -3.13
C ALA A 58 2.27 -6.68 -1.81
N SER A 59 3.23 -6.04 -1.17
CA SER A 59 2.92 -5.07 -0.13
C SER A 59 3.43 -3.71 -0.55
N VAL A 60 2.58 -2.72 -0.38
CA VAL A 60 2.79 -1.38 -0.91
C VAL A 60 2.79 -0.38 0.24
N ASP A 61 3.94 0.20 0.47
CA ASP A 61 4.14 1.33 1.38
C ASP A 61 4.92 2.41 0.64
N VAL A 62 4.20 3.34 0.05
CA VAL A 62 4.75 4.42 -0.78
C VAL A 62 4.40 5.77 -0.20
N SER A 63 5.29 6.75 -0.41
CA SER A 63 5.11 8.12 0.04
C SER A 63 5.19 9.10 -1.14
N PHE A 64 4.49 10.22 -1.04
CA PHE A 64 4.46 11.29 -2.04
C PHE A 64 3.87 10.90 -3.40
N ILE A 65 3.11 9.82 -3.45
CA ILE A 65 2.41 9.36 -4.65
C ILE A 65 1.09 8.70 -4.25
N SER A 66 0.06 8.87 -5.07
CA SER A 66 -1.22 8.20 -4.87
C SER A 66 -1.15 6.72 -5.28
N LEU A 67 -1.86 5.87 -4.54
CA LEU A 67 -2.06 4.45 -4.90
C LEU A 67 -2.76 4.30 -6.26
N GLY A 68 -3.58 5.29 -6.66
CA GLY A 68 -4.19 5.30 -7.98
C GLY A 68 -3.18 5.28 -9.14
N LEU A 69 -1.93 5.69 -8.90
CA LEU A 69 -0.84 5.64 -9.85
C LEU A 69 0.00 4.36 -9.74
N ILE A 70 -0.08 3.65 -8.63
CA ILE A 70 0.66 2.40 -8.37
C ILE A 70 -0.15 1.17 -8.78
N LEU A 71 -1.47 1.17 -8.54
CA LEU A 71 -2.34 0.03 -8.82
C LEU A 71 -2.31 -0.42 -10.29
N PRO A 72 -2.20 0.46 -11.31
CA PRO A 72 -2.04 0.00 -12.69
C PRO A 72 -0.79 -0.87 -12.91
N ALA A 73 0.33 -0.56 -12.27
CA ALA A 73 1.53 -1.39 -12.35
C ALA A 73 1.33 -2.75 -11.68
N LEU A 74 0.66 -2.78 -10.54
CA LEU A 74 0.31 -4.04 -9.86
C LEU A 74 -0.65 -4.90 -10.68
N ASP A 75 -1.62 -4.28 -11.36
CA ASP A 75 -2.53 -4.99 -12.27
C ASP A 75 -1.76 -5.73 -13.37
N GLY A 76 -0.69 -5.13 -13.88
CA GLY A 76 0.18 -5.76 -14.87
C GLY A 76 1.14 -6.83 -14.33
N LEU A 77 1.44 -6.82 -13.04
CA LEU A 77 2.49 -7.67 -12.45
C LEU A 77 1.95 -8.83 -11.61
N LEU A 78 0.79 -8.68 -10.98
CA LEU A 78 0.20 -9.73 -10.15
C LEU A 78 -0.40 -10.85 -10.99
N SER A 79 -0.20 -12.08 -10.54
CA SER A 79 -0.87 -13.26 -11.09
C SER A 79 -2.39 -13.14 -10.93
N PRO A 80 -3.19 -13.86 -11.73
CA PRO A 80 -4.61 -14.04 -11.44
C PRO A 80 -4.76 -14.54 -10.00
N GLU A 81 -5.67 -13.93 -9.23
CA GLU A 81 -5.85 -14.23 -7.80
C GLU A 81 -4.67 -13.85 -6.88
N GLY A 82 -3.64 -13.18 -7.38
CA GLY A 82 -2.58 -12.59 -6.57
C GLY A 82 -3.14 -11.56 -5.60
N GLU A 83 -2.48 -11.37 -4.47
CA GLU A 83 -2.97 -10.53 -3.39
C GLU A 83 -2.03 -9.35 -3.14
N ALA A 84 -2.59 -8.27 -2.59
CA ALA A 84 -1.81 -7.11 -2.20
C ALA A 84 -2.33 -6.51 -0.89
N VAL A 85 -1.42 -5.98 -0.10
CA VAL A 85 -1.73 -5.13 1.04
C VAL A 85 -1.15 -3.75 0.78
N CYS A 86 -1.99 -2.74 0.80
CA CYS A 86 -1.61 -1.36 0.56
C CYS A 86 -1.79 -0.51 1.82
N LEU A 87 -0.78 0.24 2.17
CA LEU A 87 -0.89 1.27 3.20
C LEU A 87 -1.48 2.52 2.55
N VAL A 88 -2.69 2.89 2.97
CA VAL A 88 -3.41 4.07 2.48
C VAL A 88 -3.08 5.25 3.38
N LYS A 89 -2.42 6.25 2.83
CA LYS A 89 -1.92 7.42 3.55
C LYS A 89 -2.68 8.66 3.11
N PRO A 90 -3.67 9.13 3.90
CA PRO A 90 -4.49 10.28 3.53
C PRO A 90 -3.69 11.53 3.16
N GLN A 91 -2.54 11.74 3.80
CA GLN A 91 -1.65 12.87 3.52
C GLN A 91 -1.08 12.88 2.08
N PHE A 92 -1.07 11.74 1.39
CA PHE A 92 -0.62 11.62 0.01
C PHE A 92 -1.75 11.29 -0.98
N GLU A 93 -2.95 11.04 -0.48
CA GLU A 93 -4.13 10.73 -1.28
C GLU A 93 -5.10 11.91 -1.41
N ALA A 94 -5.22 12.72 -0.36
CA ALA A 94 -6.03 13.93 -0.38
C ALA A 94 -5.35 15.06 -1.17
N GLY A 95 -6.14 15.94 -1.76
CA GLY A 95 -5.64 17.16 -2.37
C GLY A 95 -4.91 18.05 -1.36
N ARG A 96 -3.94 18.84 -1.82
CA ARG A 96 -3.13 19.72 -0.95
C ARG A 96 -3.96 20.66 -0.09
N GLU A 97 -5.11 21.08 -0.60
CA GLU A 97 -6.05 21.96 0.09
C GLU A 97 -6.69 21.31 1.34
N LYS A 98 -6.71 19.97 1.38
CA LYS A 98 -7.28 19.18 2.49
C LYS A 98 -6.21 18.72 3.49
N VAL A 99 -4.94 18.98 3.20
CA VAL A 99 -3.82 18.65 4.10
C VAL A 99 -3.52 19.87 4.97
N GLY A 100 -3.64 19.68 6.28
CA GLY A 100 -3.41 20.74 7.26
C GLY A 100 -1.93 21.06 7.51
N LYS A 101 -1.71 21.88 8.51
CA LYS A 101 -0.35 22.22 8.97
C LYS A 101 0.46 20.95 9.29
N LYS A 102 1.75 20.99 8.99
CA LYS A 102 2.70 19.87 9.18
C LYS A 102 2.40 18.62 8.32
N GLY A 103 1.58 18.75 7.28
CA GLY A 103 1.28 17.62 6.41
C GLY A 103 0.32 16.58 7.04
N VAL A 104 -0.58 17.01 7.93
CA VAL A 104 -1.48 16.11 8.64
C VAL A 104 -2.93 16.30 8.16
N VAL A 105 -3.57 15.19 7.83
CA VAL A 105 -5.01 15.12 7.55
C VAL A 105 -5.74 14.68 8.83
N ARG A 106 -6.55 15.57 9.38
CA ARG A 106 -7.26 15.34 10.66
C ARG A 106 -8.77 15.14 10.51
N ASP A 107 -9.34 15.62 9.40
CA ASP A 107 -10.79 15.58 9.18
C ASP A 107 -11.27 14.16 8.85
N PRO A 108 -12.16 13.57 9.66
CA PRO A 108 -12.74 12.25 9.37
C PRO A 108 -13.45 12.19 8.01
N ALA A 109 -14.07 13.28 7.57
CA ALA A 109 -14.71 13.33 6.25
C ALA A 109 -13.71 13.18 5.11
N VAL A 110 -12.50 13.73 5.25
CA VAL A 110 -11.42 13.57 4.28
C VAL A 110 -10.88 12.13 4.29
N HIS A 111 -10.75 11.52 5.46
CA HIS A 111 -10.38 10.11 5.56
C HIS A 111 -11.40 9.21 4.83
N LEU A 112 -12.69 9.49 4.99
CA LEU A 112 -13.74 8.75 4.29
C LEU A 112 -13.63 8.91 2.77
N GLU A 113 -13.44 10.12 2.27
CA GLU A 113 -13.24 10.39 0.85
C GLU A 113 -12.02 9.66 0.28
N VAL A 114 -10.93 9.62 1.03
CA VAL A 114 -9.70 8.90 0.64
C VAL A 114 -9.96 7.40 0.51
N LEU A 115 -10.68 6.80 1.46
CA LEU A 115 -11.03 5.38 1.39
C LEU A 115 -12.01 5.07 0.25
N GLU A 116 -12.97 5.93 0.00
CA GLU A 116 -13.89 5.81 -1.16
C GLU A 116 -13.11 5.87 -2.48
N ALA A 117 -12.15 6.79 -2.60
CA ALA A 117 -11.27 6.88 -3.75
C ALA A 117 -10.42 5.62 -3.92
N PHE A 118 -9.90 5.06 -2.83
CA PHE A 118 -9.16 3.81 -2.85
C PHE A 118 -9.99 2.65 -3.40
N LEU A 119 -11.25 2.50 -2.97
CA LEU A 119 -12.16 1.50 -3.50
C LEU A 119 -12.38 1.68 -5.01
N ARG A 120 -12.55 2.91 -5.46
CA ARG A 120 -12.74 3.21 -6.88
C ARG A 120 -11.49 2.86 -7.69
N HIS A 121 -10.30 3.26 -7.23
CA HIS A 121 -9.04 2.93 -7.90
C HIS A 121 -8.79 1.43 -7.96
N ALA A 122 -9.11 0.70 -6.89
CA ALA A 122 -8.99 -0.75 -6.88
C ALA A 122 -9.88 -1.39 -7.94
N LYS A 123 -11.15 -0.99 -8.01
CA LYS A 123 -12.11 -1.50 -9.00
C LYS A 123 -11.68 -1.18 -10.44
N GLU A 124 -11.24 0.04 -10.70
CA GLU A 124 -10.77 0.48 -12.02
C GLU A 124 -9.54 -0.30 -12.50
N ASN A 125 -8.73 -0.82 -11.58
CA ASN A 125 -7.54 -1.60 -11.87
C ASN A 125 -7.72 -3.11 -11.64
N HIS A 126 -8.95 -3.60 -11.71
CA HIS A 126 -9.30 -5.02 -11.69
C HIS A 126 -8.98 -5.72 -10.36
N PHE A 127 -9.07 -4.99 -9.25
CA PHE A 127 -8.92 -5.55 -7.91
C PHE A 127 -10.26 -5.64 -7.19
N THR A 128 -10.40 -6.67 -6.37
CA THR A 128 -11.46 -6.79 -5.37
C THR A 128 -10.90 -6.43 -4.00
N VAL A 129 -11.56 -5.52 -3.29
CA VAL A 129 -11.17 -5.16 -1.93
C VAL A 129 -11.77 -6.17 -0.96
N LEU A 130 -10.92 -6.95 -0.30
CA LEU A 130 -11.32 -7.99 0.65
C LEU A 130 -11.47 -7.45 2.06
N GLY A 131 -10.77 -6.39 2.41
CA GLY A 131 -10.86 -5.77 3.71
C GLY A 131 -10.18 -4.42 3.77
N ILE A 132 -10.63 -3.60 4.70
CA ILE A 132 -9.99 -2.34 5.06
C ILE A 132 -10.00 -2.23 6.58
N THR A 133 -8.88 -1.80 7.15
CA THR A 133 -8.78 -1.47 8.57
C THR A 133 -7.85 -0.26 8.75
N TYR A 134 -7.85 0.33 9.93
CA TYR A 134 -6.87 1.37 10.26
C TYR A 134 -5.57 0.73 10.77
N SER A 135 -4.45 1.40 10.49
CA SER A 135 -3.15 1.01 11.05
C SER A 135 -3.16 1.23 12.56
N PRO A 136 -2.70 0.27 13.38
CA PRO A 136 -2.57 0.48 14.82
C PRO A 136 -1.47 1.48 15.18
N ILE A 137 -0.62 1.82 14.22
CA ILE A 137 0.48 2.78 14.38
C ILE A 137 0.18 4.01 13.54
N ARG A 138 0.34 5.19 14.14
CA ARG A 138 0.24 6.45 13.40
C ARG A 138 1.44 6.64 12.49
N GLY A 139 1.23 7.23 11.33
CA GLY A 139 2.28 7.66 10.42
C GLY A 139 2.97 8.95 10.87
N PRO A 140 3.81 9.52 10.00
CA PRO A 140 4.54 10.75 10.29
C PRO A 140 3.63 11.88 10.77
N GLU A 141 4.11 12.65 11.73
CA GLU A 141 3.41 13.78 12.35
C GLU A 141 2.05 13.41 12.96
N GLY A 142 1.80 12.13 13.22
CA GLY A 142 0.58 11.63 13.83
C GLY A 142 -0.56 11.36 12.84
N ASN A 143 -0.28 11.25 11.55
CA ASN A 143 -1.28 10.87 10.56
C ASN A 143 -1.91 9.51 10.86
N ILE A 144 -3.23 9.43 10.78
CA ILE A 144 -3.95 8.15 10.76
C ILE A 144 -3.82 7.57 9.36
N GLU A 145 -3.39 6.33 9.28
CA GLU A 145 -3.23 5.59 8.04
C GLU A 145 -4.10 4.33 8.05
N TYR A 146 -4.40 3.81 6.87
CA TYR A 146 -5.28 2.65 6.71
C TYR A 146 -4.57 1.54 5.94
N LEU A 147 -5.03 0.31 6.12
CA LEU A 147 -4.55 -0.86 5.38
C LEU A 147 -5.68 -1.37 4.49
N GLY A 148 -5.42 -1.51 3.20
CA GLY A 148 -6.32 -2.12 2.25
C GLY A 148 -5.79 -3.48 1.81
N TYR A 149 -6.62 -4.51 1.91
CA TYR A 149 -6.31 -5.85 1.46
C TYR A 149 -7.04 -6.13 0.15
N LEU A 150 -6.28 -6.42 -0.89
CA LEU A 150 -6.74 -6.56 -2.26
C LEU A 150 -6.48 -7.96 -2.79
N ARG A 151 -7.36 -8.42 -3.69
CA ARG A 151 -7.15 -9.58 -4.52
C ARG A 151 -7.27 -9.19 -5.99
N HIS A 152 -6.33 -9.64 -6.80
CA HIS A 152 -6.34 -9.39 -8.25
C HIS A 152 -7.44 -10.22 -8.92
N GLY A 153 -8.22 -9.57 -9.77
CA GLY A 153 -9.36 -10.17 -10.46
C GLY A 153 -10.70 -9.87 -9.80
N GLN A 154 -11.75 -10.37 -10.41
CA GLN A 154 -13.11 -10.23 -9.91
C GLN A 154 -13.37 -11.25 -8.81
N GLY A 155 -14.09 -10.81 -7.78
CA GLY A 155 -14.45 -11.63 -6.64
C GLY A 155 -15.56 -10.97 -5.83
N THR A 156 -15.90 -11.58 -4.71
CA THR A 156 -16.85 -11.01 -3.76
C THR A 156 -16.10 -10.04 -2.84
N PRO A 157 -16.45 -8.74 -2.83
CA PRO A 157 -15.87 -7.80 -1.88
C PRO A 157 -16.07 -8.24 -0.44
N GLY A 158 -15.15 -7.84 0.44
CA GLY A 158 -15.30 -8.05 1.87
C GLY A 158 -16.48 -7.27 2.44
N ASP A 159 -16.97 -7.72 3.58
CA ASP A 159 -18.02 -7.03 4.34
C ASP A 159 -17.38 -6.05 5.33
N PHE A 160 -17.44 -4.77 5.02
CA PHE A 160 -16.90 -3.69 5.85
C PHE A 160 -17.69 -2.39 5.62
N SER A 161 -17.67 -1.52 6.63
CA SER A 161 -18.27 -0.19 6.57
C SER A 161 -17.19 0.88 6.69
N LEU A 162 -16.99 1.68 5.66
CA LEU A 162 -16.01 2.77 5.66
C LEU A 162 -16.28 3.80 6.77
N PRO A 163 -17.52 4.25 7.02
CA PRO A 163 -17.80 5.16 8.14
C PRO A 163 -17.41 4.58 9.49
N GLU A 164 -17.68 3.30 9.75
CA GLU A 164 -17.31 2.62 11.00
C GLU A 164 -15.80 2.49 11.17
N ILE A 165 -15.07 2.20 10.09
CA ILE A 165 -13.61 2.12 10.10
C ILE A 165 -13.00 3.48 10.43
N VAL A 166 -13.49 4.55 9.81
CA VAL A 166 -13.02 5.92 10.07
C VAL A 166 -13.34 6.33 11.52
N GLU A 167 -14.53 6.07 12.00
CA GLU A 167 -14.92 6.34 13.39
C GLU A 167 -14.03 5.57 14.37
N ALA A 168 -13.81 4.29 14.14
CA ALA A 168 -12.93 3.47 14.98
C ALA A 168 -11.49 4.01 15.00
N SER A 169 -10.95 4.44 13.85
CA SER A 169 -9.60 5.00 13.78
C SER A 169 -9.46 6.27 14.62
N HIS A 170 -10.46 7.14 14.62
CA HIS A 170 -10.47 8.37 15.41
C HIS A 170 -10.72 8.15 16.90
N SER A 171 -11.46 7.10 17.27
CA SER A 171 -11.76 6.81 18.67
C SER A 171 -10.69 5.98 19.37
N GLN A 172 -10.03 5.08 18.65
CA GLN A 172 -9.00 4.19 19.20
C GLN A 172 -7.60 4.80 19.19
N LEU A 173 -7.29 5.64 18.21
CA LEU A 173 -6.01 6.32 18.07
C LEU A 173 -6.10 7.76 18.66
N LYS A 174 -6.49 7.88 19.93
CA LYS A 174 -6.52 9.17 20.62
C LYS A 174 -5.10 9.72 20.82
N ASP A 175 -4.99 11.05 20.76
CA ASP A 175 -3.76 11.81 21.06
C ASP A 175 -3.32 11.63 22.51
#